data_50227ac8c5f602029c9359a613614973
#
_entry.id   50227ac8c5f602029c9359a613614973
#
_cell.length_a   1.000
_cell.length_b   1.000
_cell.length_c   1.000
_cell.angle_alpha   90.00
_cell.angle_beta   90.00
_cell.angle_gamma   90.00
#
_symmetry.space_group_name_H-M   'P 1'
#
loop_
_entity.id
_entity.type
_entity.pdbx_description
1 polymer ?
#
loop_
_entity_poly.entity_id
_entity_poly.type
_entity_poly.pdbx_seq_one_letter_code
_entity_poly.pdbx_strand_id
1 'polypeptide(L)'
;MDITVLFKLTYGLYVVGTFDGERPVGCIINTCFQVTSQNPILAVSLNKNNFTLEAIRKNKRFSLSIIAEESDPAVIGSFGYRSSRDCDKYEGFGYDVVEGAPVVKGQFAGRLILDAMNFVENETHYVVMARLVETVKGEGTPMTYDYFHRVVKGKAPKNAPTYVAEEEKPRQEAAHASDGKKHRYQCIVCNHIVEMEGNLPDDYRCPLCKATKDKFERVME
;
A
#
# COMPACT_ATOMS: atom_id res chain seq x y z
N MET A 1 -19.48 19.19 -9.89
CA MET A 1 -19.78 17.87 -9.25
C MET A 1 -18.96 17.79 -7.98
N ASP A 2 -19.57 17.48 -6.86
CA ASP A 2 -18.84 17.28 -5.59
C ASP A 2 -18.34 15.84 -5.50
N ILE A 3 -17.05 15.63 -5.76
CA ILE A 3 -16.40 14.32 -5.73
C ILE A 3 -16.13 13.81 -4.31
N THR A 4 -16.30 14.66 -3.26
CA THR A 4 -16.06 14.24 -1.87
C THR A 4 -17.05 13.17 -1.40
N VAL A 5 -18.19 13.05 -2.05
CA VAL A 5 -19.16 11.96 -1.83
C VAL A 5 -18.53 10.59 -2.04
N LEU A 6 -17.54 10.45 -2.94
CA LEU A 6 -16.82 9.19 -3.19
C LEU A 6 -16.01 8.72 -1.97
N PHE A 7 -15.64 9.64 -1.06
CA PHE A 7 -14.94 9.28 0.19
C PHE A 7 -15.85 8.56 1.20
N LYS A 8 -17.15 8.50 0.93
CA LYS A 8 -18.11 7.72 1.74
C LYS A 8 -18.16 6.24 1.33
N LEU A 9 -17.56 5.87 0.21
CA LEU A 9 -17.42 4.46 -0.18
C LEU A 9 -16.47 3.76 0.79
N THR A 10 -16.81 2.53 1.15
CA THR A 10 -15.99 1.71 2.04
C THR A 10 -14.98 0.91 1.23
N TYR A 11 -13.72 0.98 1.66
CA TYR A 11 -12.60 0.23 1.08
C TYR A 11 -11.81 -0.46 2.18
N GLY A 12 -11.19 -1.59 1.85
CA GLY A 12 -10.17 -2.21 2.68
C GLY A 12 -8.77 -1.75 2.31
N LEU A 13 -7.77 -2.46 2.83
CA LEU A 13 -6.36 -2.34 2.43
C LEU A 13 -5.77 -3.74 2.25
N TYR A 14 -5.12 -3.96 1.11
CA TYR A 14 -4.67 -5.30 0.72
C TYR A 14 -3.27 -5.26 0.12
N VAL A 15 -2.43 -6.23 0.49
CA VAL A 15 -1.19 -6.51 -0.26
C VAL A 15 -1.50 -7.52 -1.34
N VAL A 16 -1.24 -7.14 -2.59
CA VAL A 16 -1.27 -8.06 -3.74
C VAL A 16 0.14 -8.57 -3.98
N GLY A 17 0.31 -9.87 -4.14
CA GLY A 17 1.59 -10.53 -4.44
C GLY A 17 1.49 -11.48 -5.62
N THR A 18 2.49 -11.47 -6.50
CA THR A 18 2.65 -12.42 -7.60
C THR A 18 4.12 -12.63 -7.92
N PHE A 19 4.45 -13.53 -8.82
CA PHE A 19 5.81 -13.70 -9.32
C PHE A 19 6.00 -13.02 -10.68
N ASP A 20 7.16 -12.40 -10.89
CA ASP A 20 7.70 -12.03 -12.20
C ASP A 20 8.94 -12.92 -12.45
N GLY A 21 8.77 -14.02 -13.20
CA GLY A 21 9.70 -15.12 -13.18
C GLY A 21 9.74 -15.79 -11.80
N GLU A 22 10.91 -15.83 -11.18
CA GLU A 22 11.10 -16.37 -9.83
C GLU A 22 11.07 -15.28 -8.75
N ARG A 23 11.03 -14.01 -9.12
CA ARG A 23 11.08 -12.88 -8.20
C ARG A 23 9.69 -12.54 -7.69
N PRO A 24 9.46 -12.52 -6.36
CA PRO A 24 8.20 -12.03 -5.80
C PRO A 24 8.08 -10.52 -6.00
N VAL A 25 6.92 -10.08 -6.46
CA VAL A 25 6.58 -8.67 -6.66
C VAL A 25 5.21 -8.38 -6.08
N GLY A 26 4.98 -7.14 -5.65
CA GLY A 26 3.72 -6.82 -5.01
C GLY A 26 3.44 -5.32 -4.91
N CYS A 27 2.20 -5.01 -4.57
CA CYS A 27 1.73 -3.65 -4.33
C CYS A 27 0.58 -3.63 -3.33
N ILE A 28 0.23 -2.45 -2.85
CA ILE A 28 -1.01 -2.25 -2.09
C ILE A 28 -2.12 -1.77 -3.03
N ILE A 29 -3.31 -2.30 -2.79
CA ILE A 29 -4.55 -1.81 -3.36
C ILE A 29 -5.56 -1.56 -2.23
N ASN A 30 -6.55 -0.71 -2.49
CA ASN A 30 -7.68 -0.48 -1.60
C ASN A 30 -9.00 -1.01 -2.14
N THR A 31 -9.06 -1.42 -3.40
CA THR A 31 -10.32 -1.80 -4.06
C THR A 31 -10.35 -3.29 -4.36
N CYS A 32 -11.10 -4.01 -3.56
CA CYS A 32 -11.41 -5.42 -3.75
C CYS A 32 -12.82 -5.70 -3.22
N PHE A 33 -13.62 -6.46 -3.97
CA PHE A 33 -14.92 -6.94 -3.51
C PHE A 33 -15.27 -8.29 -4.13
N GLN A 34 -16.10 -9.06 -3.41
CA GLN A 34 -16.64 -10.32 -3.89
C GLN A 34 -17.80 -10.07 -4.85
N VAL A 35 -17.79 -10.75 -5.99
CA VAL A 35 -18.81 -10.61 -7.07
C VAL A 35 -19.85 -11.71 -7.00
N THR A 36 -19.42 -12.96 -6.72
CA THR A 36 -20.31 -14.13 -6.70
C THR A 36 -20.17 -14.91 -5.41
N SER A 37 -21.25 -15.57 -4.96
CA SER A 37 -21.30 -16.38 -3.75
C SER A 37 -20.91 -17.84 -3.97
N GLN A 38 -21.41 -18.47 -5.05
CA GLN A 38 -21.01 -19.81 -5.45
C GLN A 38 -19.82 -19.69 -6.41
N ASN A 39 -18.76 -20.51 -6.19
CA ASN A 39 -17.48 -20.38 -6.89
C ASN A 39 -17.01 -18.91 -6.85
N PRO A 40 -16.53 -18.44 -5.70
CA PRO A 40 -16.31 -17.02 -5.48
C PRO A 40 -15.39 -16.38 -6.52
N ILE A 41 -15.88 -15.33 -7.13
CA ILE A 41 -15.14 -14.44 -8.02
C ILE A 41 -15.00 -13.11 -7.30
N LEU A 42 -13.80 -12.54 -7.33
CA LEU A 42 -13.51 -11.23 -6.80
C LEU A 42 -13.15 -10.28 -7.93
N ALA A 43 -13.44 -8.99 -7.72
CA ALA A 43 -12.97 -7.91 -8.57
C ALA A 43 -11.95 -7.09 -7.80
N VAL A 44 -10.78 -6.86 -8.40
CA VAL A 44 -9.72 -6.02 -7.85
C VAL A 44 -9.33 -4.94 -8.85
N SER A 45 -9.07 -3.72 -8.37
CA SER A 45 -8.67 -2.61 -9.25
C SER A 45 -7.18 -2.33 -9.09
N LEU A 46 -6.44 -2.36 -10.21
CA LEU A 46 -5.00 -2.09 -10.27
C LEU A 46 -4.71 -1.00 -11.32
N ASN A 47 -3.87 -0.05 -10.95
CA ASN A 47 -3.44 1.01 -11.87
C ASN A 47 -2.64 0.43 -13.04
N LYS A 48 -2.84 0.97 -14.25
CA LYS A 48 -2.14 0.55 -15.48
C LYS A 48 -0.62 0.61 -15.38
N ASN A 49 -0.09 1.58 -14.62
CA ASN A 49 1.34 1.78 -14.43
C ASN A 49 1.95 0.89 -13.34
N ASN A 50 1.14 0.04 -12.71
CA ASN A 50 1.61 -0.81 -11.63
C ASN A 50 2.34 -2.04 -12.17
N PHE A 51 3.61 -2.22 -11.81
CA PHE A 51 4.42 -3.36 -12.23
C PHE A 51 3.81 -4.70 -11.82
N THR A 52 3.16 -4.75 -10.65
CA THR A 52 2.49 -5.97 -10.19
C THR A 52 1.36 -6.38 -11.14
N LEU A 53 0.63 -5.43 -11.74
CA LEU A 53 -0.37 -5.74 -12.76
C LEU A 53 0.24 -6.42 -13.99
N GLU A 54 1.40 -5.92 -14.46
CA GLU A 54 2.10 -6.53 -15.61
C GLU A 54 2.49 -7.98 -15.31
N ALA A 55 2.99 -8.23 -14.09
CA ALA A 55 3.35 -9.58 -13.65
C ALA A 55 2.12 -10.49 -13.51
N ILE A 56 0.99 -10.00 -12.97
CA ILE A 56 -0.28 -10.75 -12.90
C ILE A 56 -0.79 -11.10 -14.31
N ARG A 57 -0.65 -10.21 -15.28
CA ARG A 57 -1.07 -10.50 -16.67
C ARG A 57 -0.32 -11.67 -17.29
N LYS A 58 0.94 -11.86 -16.90
CA LYS A 58 1.78 -12.99 -17.36
C LYS A 58 1.49 -14.27 -16.57
N ASN A 59 1.58 -14.18 -15.26
CA ASN A 59 1.52 -15.33 -14.35
C ASN A 59 0.09 -15.82 -14.07
N LYS A 60 -0.91 -14.92 -14.10
CA LYS A 60 -2.32 -15.13 -13.75
C LYS A 60 -2.56 -15.43 -12.27
N ARG A 61 -1.67 -16.14 -11.58
CA ARG A 61 -1.76 -16.49 -10.17
C ARG A 61 -1.25 -15.36 -9.29
N PHE A 62 -2.04 -14.96 -8.27
CA PHE A 62 -1.63 -13.94 -7.31
C PHE A 62 -2.27 -14.16 -5.94
N SER A 63 -1.64 -13.62 -4.91
CA SER A 63 -2.18 -13.55 -3.55
C SER A 63 -2.78 -12.18 -3.25
N LEU A 64 -3.72 -12.14 -2.31
CA LEU A 64 -4.26 -10.93 -1.72
C LEU A 64 -4.29 -11.10 -0.21
N SER A 65 -3.42 -10.39 0.51
CA SER A 65 -3.36 -10.41 1.97
C SER A 65 -4.14 -9.21 2.53
N ILE A 66 -5.15 -9.48 3.35
CA ILE A 66 -6.00 -8.48 4.00
C ILE A 66 -5.22 -7.87 5.16
N ILE A 67 -4.83 -6.60 5.04
CA ILE A 67 -4.08 -5.91 6.08
C ILE A 67 -4.96 -5.77 7.32
N ALA A 68 -4.43 -6.14 8.49
CA ALA A 68 -5.06 -5.91 9.78
C ALA A 68 -4.59 -4.58 10.39
N GLU A 69 -5.37 -4.03 11.31
CA GLU A 69 -4.98 -2.86 12.10
C GLU A 69 -3.68 -3.14 12.89
N GLU A 70 -3.46 -4.39 13.26
CA GLU A 70 -2.30 -4.90 14.00
C GLU A 70 -1.13 -5.34 13.08
N SER A 71 -1.28 -5.24 11.76
CA SER A 71 -0.18 -5.56 10.82
C SER A 71 0.99 -4.58 10.99
N ASP A 72 2.21 -5.05 10.72
CA ASP A 72 3.40 -4.17 10.70
C ASP A 72 3.19 -2.99 9.74
N PRO A 73 3.19 -1.74 10.22
CA PRO A 73 3.00 -0.56 9.38
C PRO A 73 4.03 -0.44 8.24
N ALA A 74 5.21 -1.05 8.40
CA ALA A 74 6.25 -1.07 7.37
C ALA A 74 5.80 -1.77 6.08
N VAL A 75 4.82 -2.70 6.16
CA VAL A 75 4.20 -3.34 4.98
C VAL A 75 3.57 -2.29 4.08
N ILE A 76 2.82 -1.34 4.66
CA ILE A 76 2.17 -0.27 3.90
C ILE A 76 3.24 0.60 3.21
N GLY A 77 4.30 0.93 3.93
CA GLY A 77 5.42 1.69 3.39
C GLY A 77 6.10 1.02 2.20
N SER A 78 6.48 -0.24 2.36
CA SER A 78 7.22 -0.98 1.33
C SER A 78 6.36 -1.32 0.12
N PHE A 79 5.13 -1.80 0.33
CA PHE A 79 4.28 -2.23 -0.78
C PHE A 79 3.47 -1.10 -1.42
N GLY A 80 3.18 0.00 -0.70
CA GLY A 80 2.33 1.09 -1.17
C GLY A 80 3.06 2.23 -1.87
N TYR A 81 4.27 2.59 -1.42
CA TYR A 81 4.94 3.81 -1.88
C TYR A 81 6.21 3.59 -2.72
N ARG A 82 6.62 2.34 -2.90
CA ARG A 82 7.78 1.95 -3.72
C ARG A 82 7.33 1.13 -4.92
N SER A 83 8.14 1.07 -5.97
CA SER A 83 7.88 0.21 -7.13
C SER A 83 8.67 -1.09 -7.04
N SER A 84 8.03 -2.22 -7.37
CA SER A 84 8.75 -3.49 -7.54
C SER A 84 9.69 -3.52 -8.76
N ARG A 85 9.67 -2.48 -9.62
CA ARG A 85 10.69 -2.30 -10.65
C ARG A 85 12.05 -1.98 -10.04
N ASP A 86 12.05 -1.17 -8.98
CA ASP A 86 13.23 -0.50 -8.45
C ASP A 86 13.80 -1.18 -7.21
N CYS A 87 13.00 -2.04 -6.54
CA CYS A 87 13.42 -2.69 -5.31
C CYS A 87 12.71 -4.02 -5.06
N ASP A 88 13.33 -4.87 -4.26
CA ASP A 88 12.67 -6.01 -3.64
C ASP A 88 11.83 -5.52 -2.45
N LYS A 89 10.51 -5.63 -2.57
CA LYS A 89 9.57 -5.23 -1.51
C LYS A 89 9.40 -6.28 -0.42
N TYR A 90 9.80 -7.52 -0.70
CA TYR A 90 9.75 -8.63 0.26
C TYR A 90 11.00 -8.67 1.15
N GLU A 91 12.05 -7.91 0.80
CA GLU A 91 13.22 -7.75 1.64
C GLU A 91 12.81 -7.24 3.04
N GLY A 92 13.22 -7.96 4.07
CA GLY A 92 12.88 -7.67 5.48
C GLY A 92 11.56 -8.26 5.99
N PHE A 93 10.69 -8.75 5.10
CA PHE A 93 9.45 -9.45 5.51
C PHE A 93 9.53 -10.96 5.27
N GLY A 94 10.11 -11.37 4.15
CA GLY A 94 10.03 -12.74 3.66
C GLY A 94 8.64 -13.07 3.10
N TYR A 95 8.53 -14.28 2.54
CA TYR A 95 7.25 -14.79 2.02
C TYR A 95 7.19 -16.31 2.13
N ASP A 96 5.98 -16.85 2.08
CA ASP A 96 5.71 -18.25 1.84
C ASP A 96 5.12 -18.40 0.43
N VAL A 97 5.17 -19.59 -0.14
CA VAL A 97 4.50 -19.88 -1.41
C VAL A 97 3.27 -20.72 -1.12
N VAL A 98 2.10 -20.19 -1.45
CA VAL A 98 0.82 -20.89 -1.28
C VAL A 98 0.15 -20.97 -2.65
N GLU A 99 -0.17 -22.20 -3.09
CA GLU A 99 -0.79 -22.44 -4.40
C GLU A 99 -0.10 -21.71 -5.56
N GLY A 100 1.24 -21.59 -5.51
CA GLY A 100 2.05 -20.93 -6.54
C GLY A 100 2.07 -19.40 -6.49
N ALA A 101 1.50 -18.77 -5.47
CA ALA A 101 1.58 -17.32 -5.25
C ALA A 101 2.48 -16.97 -4.05
N PRO A 102 3.26 -15.88 -4.09
CA PRO A 102 4.02 -15.41 -2.94
C PRO A 102 3.07 -14.72 -1.96
N VAL A 103 3.11 -15.13 -0.71
CA VAL A 103 2.32 -14.61 0.40
C VAL A 103 3.26 -13.96 1.39
N VAL A 104 3.18 -12.66 1.59
CA VAL A 104 4.05 -11.94 2.52
C VAL A 104 3.84 -12.43 3.96
N LYS A 105 4.95 -12.68 4.68
CA LYS A 105 4.93 -13.09 6.08
C LYS A 105 4.51 -11.93 6.99
N GLY A 106 3.94 -12.26 8.13
CA GLY A 106 3.48 -11.32 9.14
C GLY A 106 2.02 -11.54 9.52
N GLN A 107 1.51 -10.63 10.36
CA GLN A 107 0.13 -10.66 10.82
C GLN A 107 -0.78 -9.98 9.79
N PHE A 108 -1.81 -10.70 9.35
CA PHE A 108 -2.84 -10.24 8.42
C PHE A 108 -4.19 -10.85 8.85
N ALA A 109 -5.28 -10.14 8.59
CA ALA A 109 -6.62 -10.62 8.93
C ALA A 109 -7.05 -11.87 8.13
N GLY A 110 -6.43 -12.11 7.00
CA GLY A 110 -6.63 -13.29 6.15
C GLY A 110 -5.91 -13.14 4.84
N ARG A 111 -5.86 -14.23 4.06
CA ARG A 111 -5.22 -14.25 2.74
C ARG A 111 -6.06 -15.03 1.75
N LEU A 112 -6.04 -14.60 0.52
CA LEU A 112 -6.74 -15.22 -0.60
C LEU A 112 -5.73 -15.51 -1.70
N ILE A 113 -5.84 -16.68 -2.33
CA ILE A 113 -5.09 -17.01 -3.53
C ILE A 113 -6.07 -17.01 -4.69
N LEU A 114 -5.70 -16.32 -5.75
CA LEU A 114 -6.60 -15.94 -6.83
C LEU A 114 -5.99 -16.27 -8.20
N ASP A 115 -6.85 -16.68 -9.13
CA ASP A 115 -6.54 -16.82 -10.55
C ASP A 115 -7.20 -15.71 -11.34
N ALA A 116 -6.42 -14.85 -11.98
CA ALA A 116 -6.89 -13.80 -12.86
C ALA A 116 -7.55 -14.40 -14.11
N MET A 117 -8.81 -14.06 -14.33
CA MET A 117 -9.62 -14.54 -15.46
C MET A 117 -9.71 -13.49 -16.57
N ASN A 118 -10.22 -12.32 -16.24
CA ASN A 118 -10.50 -11.24 -17.18
C ASN A 118 -9.90 -9.92 -16.68
N PHE A 119 -9.47 -9.10 -17.63
CA PHE A 119 -8.93 -7.77 -17.40
C PHE A 119 -9.79 -6.74 -18.14
N VAL A 120 -10.60 -6.00 -17.42
CA VAL A 120 -11.45 -4.95 -17.99
C VAL A 120 -10.71 -3.64 -17.92
N GLU A 121 -10.35 -3.11 -19.07
CA GLU A 121 -9.62 -1.85 -19.18
C GLU A 121 -10.54 -0.66 -18.93
N ASN A 122 -10.06 0.26 -18.10
CA ASN A 122 -10.66 1.57 -17.85
C ASN A 122 -9.62 2.66 -18.10
N GLU A 123 -9.97 3.91 -17.86
CA GLU A 123 -9.10 5.06 -18.17
C GLU A 123 -7.70 4.94 -17.51
N THR A 124 -7.63 4.75 -16.20
CA THR A 124 -6.38 4.71 -15.43
C THR A 124 -6.08 3.35 -14.82
N HIS A 125 -7.07 2.46 -14.75
CA HIS A 125 -6.99 1.18 -14.06
C HIS A 125 -7.52 0.03 -14.90
N TYR A 126 -7.11 -1.19 -14.51
CA TYR A 126 -7.79 -2.42 -14.89
C TYR A 126 -8.61 -2.93 -13.72
N VAL A 127 -9.85 -3.36 -13.99
CA VAL A 127 -10.58 -4.23 -13.08
C VAL A 127 -10.25 -5.67 -13.48
N VAL A 128 -9.60 -6.38 -12.56
CA VAL A 128 -9.23 -7.79 -12.74
C VAL A 128 -10.27 -8.65 -12.05
N MET A 129 -10.98 -9.44 -12.84
CA MET A 129 -11.89 -10.48 -12.34
C MET A 129 -11.05 -11.72 -12.04
N ALA A 130 -11.12 -12.23 -10.82
CA ALA A 130 -10.29 -13.35 -10.40
C ALA A 130 -11.10 -14.38 -9.60
N ARG A 131 -10.86 -15.67 -9.90
CA ARG A 131 -11.47 -16.79 -9.19
C ARG A 131 -10.69 -17.07 -7.92
N LEU A 132 -11.40 -17.32 -6.83
CA LEU A 132 -10.81 -17.80 -5.58
C LEU A 132 -10.31 -19.25 -5.76
N VAL A 133 -9.07 -19.49 -5.36
CA VAL A 133 -8.40 -20.80 -5.40
C VAL A 133 -8.27 -21.37 -3.99
N GLU A 134 -7.76 -20.55 -3.06
CA GLU A 134 -7.51 -20.98 -1.68
C GLU A 134 -7.68 -19.79 -0.73
N THR A 135 -7.92 -20.10 0.53
CA THR A 135 -7.97 -19.12 1.63
C THR A 135 -7.06 -19.54 2.76
N VAL A 136 -6.36 -18.59 3.35
CA VAL A 136 -5.57 -18.81 4.57
C VAL A 136 -6.13 -17.93 5.66
N LYS A 137 -6.57 -18.56 6.75
CA LYS A 137 -7.05 -17.81 7.93
C LYS A 137 -5.93 -16.95 8.50
N GLY A 138 -6.29 -15.77 8.94
CA GLY A 138 -5.42 -14.86 9.67
C GLY A 138 -6.07 -14.40 10.95
N GLU A 139 -5.44 -13.43 11.60
CA GLU A 139 -5.89 -12.85 12.87
C GLU A 139 -5.82 -11.33 12.77
N GLY A 140 -6.62 -10.65 13.60
CA GLY A 140 -6.67 -9.19 13.68
C GLY A 140 -7.89 -8.58 12.99
N THR A 141 -8.08 -7.29 13.24
CA THR A 141 -9.18 -6.50 12.70
C THR A 141 -8.84 -6.05 11.28
N PRO A 142 -9.64 -6.36 10.24
CA PRO A 142 -9.37 -5.88 8.90
C PRO A 142 -9.27 -4.36 8.85
N MET A 143 -8.13 -3.83 8.37
CA MET A 143 -7.93 -2.39 8.25
C MET A 143 -8.82 -1.82 7.15
N THR A 144 -9.68 -0.87 7.51
CA THR A 144 -10.44 -0.09 6.54
C THR A 144 -9.62 1.10 6.02
N TYR A 145 -9.94 1.56 4.82
CA TYR A 145 -9.28 2.73 4.25
C TYR A 145 -9.58 4.01 5.07
N ASP A 146 -10.77 4.09 5.66
CA ASP A 146 -11.14 5.15 6.59
C ASP A 146 -10.28 5.15 7.86
N TYR A 147 -10.04 3.95 8.46
CA TYR A 147 -9.11 3.81 9.59
C TYR A 147 -7.70 4.26 9.22
N PHE A 148 -7.23 3.83 8.03
CA PHE A 148 -5.91 4.22 7.53
C PHE A 148 -5.75 5.74 7.43
N HIS A 149 -6.76 6.47 6.95
CA HIS A 149 -6.70 7.93 6.85
C HIS A 149 -6.85 8.64 8.19
N ARG A 150 -7.79 8.19 9.03
CA ARG A 150 -8.10 8.91 10.28
C ARG A 150 -7.14 8.58 11.42
N VAL A 151 -6.73 7.32 11.55
CA VAL A 151 -5.93 6.83 12.68
C VAL A 151 -4.47 6.73 12.31
N VAL A 152 -4.14 6.04 11.22
CA VAL A 152 -2.75 5.91 10.76
C VAL A 152 -2.25 7.19 10.10
N LYS A 153 -3.18 8.10 9.70
CA LYS A 153 -2.92 9.38 9.01
C LYS A 153 -2.12 9.20 7.71
N GLY A 154 -2.28 8.05 7.06
CA GLY A 154 -1.69 7.77 5.76
C GLY A 154 -2.39 8.54 4.64
N LYS A 155 -1.69 8.82 3.55
CA LYS A 155 -2.26 9.40 2.32
C LYS A 155 -2.31 8.36 1.21
N ALA A 156 -3.28 8.53 0.32
CA ALA A 156 -3.38 7.72 -0.90
C ALA A 156 -2.12 7.91 -1.77
N PRO A 157 -1.41 6.84 -2.18
CA PRO A 157 -0.35 6.97 -3.16
C PRO A 157 -0.93 7.42 -4.51
N LYS A 158 -0.12 8.11 -5.34
CA LYS A 158 -0.55 8.70 -6.63
C LYS A 158 -1.25 7.72 -7.59
N ASN A 159 -0.99 6.44 -7.46
CA ASN A 159 -1.58 5.39 -8.30
C ASN A 159 -2.83 4.74 -7.68
N ALA A 160 -3.34 5.23 -6.55
CA ALA A 160 -4.57 4.73 -5.97
C ALA A 160 -5.80 5.28 -6.72
N PRO A 161 -6.88 4.48 -6.92
CA PRO A 161 -8.12 4.96 -7.55
C PRO A 161 -8.75 6.15 -6.81
N THR A 162 -8.46 6.26 -5.52
CA THR A 162 -8.99 7.28 -4.60
C THR A 162 -8.03 8.47 -4.41
N TYR A 163 -6.94 8.54 -5.22
CA TYR A 163 -6.01 9.66 -5.13
C TYR A 163 -6.64 10.95 -5.64
N VAL A 164 -6.55 11.99 -4.81
CA VAL A 164 -6.92 13.37 -5.19
C VAL A 164 -5.64 14.19 -5.13
N ALA A 165 -5.29 14.84 -6.23
CA ALA A 165 -4.16 15.78 -6.26
C ALA A 165 -4.46 16.97 -5.35
N GLU A 166 -3.63 17.19 -4.33
CA GLU A 166 -3.65 18.43 -3.56
C GLU A 166 -3.05 19.55 -4.45
N GLU A 167 -3.66 20.74 -4.47
CA GLU A 167 -3.03 21.91 -5.06
C GLU A 167 -1.70 22.16 -4.34
N GLU A 168 -0.62 22.26 -5.10
CA GLU A 168 0.72 22.48 -4.56
C GLU A 168 0.76 23.83 -3.82
N LYS A 169 0.80 23.77 -2.48
CA LYS A 169 1.14 24.96 -1.69
C LYS A 169 2.64 25.24 -1.86
N PRO A 170 3.05 26.51 -2.02
CA PRO A 170 4.46 26.83 -2.18
C PRO A 170 5.27 26.36 -0.98
N ARG A 171 6.37 25.65 -1.25
CA ARG A 171 7.32 25.17 -0.24
C ARG A 171 7.91 26.37 0.51
N GLN A 172 7.72 26.40 1.82
CA GLN A 172 8.50 27.28 2.69
C GLN A 172 9.80 26.58 3.06
N GLU A 173 10.92 27.15 2.63
CA GLU A 173 12.25 26.71 3.05
C GLU A 173 12.45 27.02 4.54
N ALA A 174 12.61 25.99 5.35
CA ALA A 174 12.90 26.13 6.78
C ALA A 174 14.41 26.11 7.01
N ALA A 175 14.91 27.20 7.59
CA ALA A 175 16.30 27.37 7.99
C ALA A 175 16.70 26.45 9.16
N HIS A 176 17.93 25.94 9.11
CA HIS A 176 18.50 25.07 10.12
C HIS A 176 18.92 25.84 11.38
N ALA A 177 18.37 25.47 12.55
CA ALA A 177 18.96 25.75 13.86
C ALA A 177 18.57 24.66 14.85
N SER A 178 19.54 24.08 15.55
CA SER A 178 19.34 23.15 16.66
C SER A 178 19.10 23.95 17.95
N ASP A 179 17.91 23.86 18.51
CA ASP A 179 17.49 24.65 19.70
C ASP A 179 17.11 23.81 20.93
N GLY A 180 17.41 22.48 20.92
CA GLY A 180 17.11 21.59 22.05
C GLY A 180 15.62 21.35 22.32
N LYS A 181 14.76 21.76 21.41
CA LYS A 181 13.30 21.55 21.50
C LYS A 181 12.87 20.30 20.73
N LYS A 182 11.76 19.72 21.14
CA LYS A 182 11.13 18.63 20.37
C LYS A 182 10.51 19.21 19.09
N HIS A 183 10.88 18.61 17.97
CA HIS A 183 10.39 18.99 16.65
C HIS A 183 9.61 17.85 16.02
N ARG A 184 8.59 18.22 15.28
CA ARG A 184 7.80 17.28 14.49
C ARG A 184 8.26 17.32 13.04
N TYR A 185 8.56 16.15 12.49
CA TYR A 185 8.99 15.98 11.11
C TYR A 185 7.99 15.10 10.39
N GLN A 186 7.56 15.53 9.21
CA GLN A 186 6.63 14.78 8.38
C GLN A 186 7.35 14.26 7.13
N CYS A 187 7.26 12.95 6.90
CA CYS A 187 7.74 12.34 5.66
C CYS A 187 6.84 12.74 4.49
N ILE A 188 7.37 13.44 3.48
CA ILE A 188 6.62 13.87 2.29
C ILE A 188 6.22 12.72 1.36
N VAL A 189 6.78 11.52 1.57
CA VAL A 189 6.44 10.34 0.77
C VAL A 189 5.21 9.62 1.31
N CYS A 190 5.12 9.42 2.64
CA CYS A 190 4.04 8.64 3.26
C CYS A 190 3.30 9.38 4.38
N ASN A 191 3.67 10.64 4.66
CA ASN A 191 3.14 11.52 5.72
C ASN A 191 3.33 11.01 7.15
N HIS A 192 4.16 9.99 7.36
CA HIS A 192 4.53 9.57 8.70
C HIS A 192 5.13 10.76 9.47
N ILE A 193 4.61 11.00 10.67
CA ILE A 193 5.09 12.07 11.56
C ILE A 193 5.96 11.42 12.62
N VAL A 194 7.16 11.98 12.83
CA VAL A 194 8.06 11.62 13.92
C VAL A 194 8.35 12.85 14.78
N GLU A 195 8.37 12.66 16.09
CA GLU A 195 8.80 13.67 17.04
C GLU A 195 10.20 13.33 17.54
N MET A 196 11.12 14.28 17.47
CA MET A 196 12.51 14.09 17.85
C MET A 196 13.07 15.37 18.46
N GLU A 197 13.98 15.22 19.43
CA GLU A 197 14.74 16.36 19.96
C GLU A 197 15.85 16.73 18.96
N GLY A 198 15.87 18.00 18.56
CA GLY A 198 16.83 18.50 17.57
C GLY A 198 16.51 18.04 16.14
N ASN A 199 17.54 17.91 15.30
CA ASN A 199 17.41 17.56 13.90
C ASN A 199 17.41 16.03 13.68
N LEU A 200 16.75 15.57 12.62
CA LEU A 200 16.85 14.18 12.19
C LEU A 200 18.30 13.80 11.87
N PRO A 201 18.81 12.63 12.33
CA PRO A 201 20.12 12.11 11.97
C PRO A 201 20.30 12.00 10.45
N ASP A 202 21.55 12.07 9.97
CA ASP A 202 21.82 12.03 8.52
C ASP A 202 21.49 10.67 7.89
N ASP A 203 21.58 9.61 8.67
CA ASP A 203 21.24 8.24 8.28
C ASP A 203 19.78 7.87 8.56
N TYR A 204 18.95 8.83 9.03
CA TYR A 204 17.55 8.57 9.36
C TYR A 204 16.77 8.05 8.16
N ARG A 205 15.99 7.00 8.41
CA ARG A 205 15.08 6.39 7.44
C ARG A 205 13.66 6.37 7.99
N CYS A 206 12.72 6.73 7.17
CA CYS A 206 11.31 6.61 7.54
C CYS A 206 10.98 5.17 7.95
N PRO A 207 10.40 4.91 9.13
CA PRO A 207 10.06 3.55 9.54
C PRO A 207 9.01 2.92 8.61
N LEU A 208 8.12 3.72 8.00
CA LEU A 208 7.10 3.23 7.08
C LEU A 208 7.63 2.99 5.66
N CYS A 209 8.14 4.02 4.98
CA CYS A 209 8.45 3.93 3.54
C CYS A 209 9.96 3.86 3.25
N LYS A 210 10.82 3.84 4.29
CA LYS A 210 12.29 3.83 4.19
C LYS A 210 12.89 5.05 3.47
N ALA A 211 12.09 6.08 3.21
CA ALA A 211 12.56 7.33 2.64
C ALA A 211 13.67 7.96 3.50
N THR A 212 14.64 8.57 2.84
CA THR A 212 15.79 9.23 3.46
C THR A 212 15.41 10.54 4.14
N LYS A 213 16.28 11.06 5.01
CA LYS A 213 16.10 12.32 5.75
C LYS A 213 15.65 13.48 4.88
N ASP A 214 16.18 13.60 3.65
CA ASP A 214 15.83 14.65 2.69
C ASP A 214 14.36 14.64 2.25
N LYS A 215 13.62 13.59 2.59
CA LYS A 215 12.18 13.45 2.37
C LYS A 215 11.35 13.81 3.60
N PHE A 216 11.93 14.51 4.57
CA PHE A 216 11.20 14.99 5.74
C PHE A 216 11.17 16.51 5.77
N GLU A 217 9.99 17.05 6.05
CA GLU A 217 9.78 18.48 6.30
C GLU A 217 9.44 18.68 7.77
N ARG A 218 9.97 19.78 8.36
CA ARG A 218 9.61 20.16 9.71
C ARG A 218 8.20 20.76 9.71
N VAL A 219 7.32 20.22 10.54
CA VAL A 219 5.96 20.73 10.72
C VAL A 219 5.97 21.78 11.85
N MET A 220 5.55 22.99 11.55
CA MET A 220 5.28 24.00 12.58
C MET A 220 3.93 23.72 13.23
N GLU A 221 3.84 23.90 14.55
CA GLU A 221 2.58 23.84 15.29
C GLU A 221 1.62 24.95 14.87
#